data_d0b081a69a66ef912b15018c096cd93f
#
_entry.id   d0b081a69a66ef912b15018c096cd93f
#
_cell.length_a   1.000
_cell.length_b   1.000
_cell.length_c   1.000
_cell.angle_alpha   90.00
_cell.angle_beta   90.00
_cell.angle_gamma   90.00
#
_symmetry.space_group_name_H-M   'P 1'
#
loop_
_entity.id
_entity.type
_entity.pdbx_description
1 polymer ?
#
loop_
_entity_poly.entity_id
_entity_poly.type
_entity_poly.pdbx_seq_one_letter_code
_entity_poly.pdbx_strand_id
1 'polypeptide(L)'
;MALACAALLAGCGNGDNDTLRMVTEPTFPPYEFLRGREVVGVDVELCRAIAEKVGKPFRVVSVDFDAVIAAVVSGKADLAAAGLTVTEDRKKSVDFSDPYLTTGLVVIYRKTDPVLTGAACRGKRVGVQGGTTSDEYVVRELHEEPERYRSDAEAVVALKGGRCDVVICDLVLARNCIRGMPELALSDLITTEEYAIAVRKGRPELLRAINETLKAVKSDGRLNRWMAQYAAEADRMRE
;
A
#
# COMPACT_ATOMS: atom_id res chain seq x y z
N MET A 1 65.53 -10.10 -18.05
CA MET A 1 64.62 -9.64 -16.98
C MET A 1 63.35 -9.07 -17.61
N ALA A 2 62.27 -9.84 -17.60
CA ALA A 2 60.99 -9.43 -18.15
C ALA A 2 60.06 -9.18 -16.97
N LEU A 3 59.63 -7.92 -16.75
CA LEU A 3 58.62 -7.55 -15.78
C LEU A 3 57.23 -7.87 -16.36
N ALA A 4 56.53 -8.79 -15.73
CA ALA A 4 55.11 -9.05 -15.98
C ALA A 4 54.28 -8.03 -15.18
N CYS A 5 53.62 -7.09 -15.88
CA CYS A 5 52.57 -6.23 -15.29
C CYS A 5 51.29 -7.03 -15.21
N ALA A 6 50.89 -7.43 -14.00
CA ALA A 6 49.57 -7.96 -13.74
C ALA A 6 48.57 -6.77 -13.67
N ALA A 7 47.73 -6.66 -14.70
CA ALA A 7 46.61 -5.73 -14.69
C ALA A 7 45.52 -6.27 -13.79
N LEU A 8 45.31 -5.63 -12.62
CA LEU A 8 44.16 -5.79 -11.77
C LEU A 8 42.94 -5.17 -12.50
N LEU A 9 42.13 -5.99 -13.11
CA LEU A 9 40.77 -5.62 -13.54
C LEU A 9 39.95 -5.43 -12.30
N ALA A 10 39.84 -4.17 -11.81
CA ALA A 10 38.81 -3.77 -10.87
C ALA A 10 37.46 -3.90 -11.58
N GLY A 11 36.73 -4.95 -11.27
CA GLY A 11 35.36 -5.11 -11.72
C GLY A 11 34.53 -3.97 -11.14
N CYS A 12 34.08 -3.05 -12.01
CA CYS A 12 32.98 -2.14 -11.68
C CYS A 12 31.72 -3.00 -11.44
N GLY A 13 31.49 -3.37 -10.18
CA GLY A 13 30.28 -4.08 -9.78
C GLY A 13 29.07 -3.19 -10.04
N ASN A 14 28.08 -3.73 -10.74
CA ASN A 14 26.72 -3.20 -10.88
C ASN A 14 26.04 -3.12 -9.51
N GLY A 15 26.37 -2.12 -8.69
CA GLY A 15 25.88 -1.98 -7.31
C GLY A 15 24.36 -1.75 -7.18
N ASP A 16 23.68 -1.44 -8.27
CA ASP A 16 22.23 -1.16 -8.24
C ASP A 16 21.35 -2.39 -8.56
N ASN A 17 21.91 -3.41 -9.20
CA ASN A 17 21.19 -4.64 -9.58
C ASN A 17 21.14 -5.69 -8.46
N ASP A 18 21.88 -5.49 -7.36
CA ASP A 18 21.99 -6.45 -6.25
C ASP A 18 21.05 -6.15 -5.10
N THR A 19 20.43 -4.97 -5.05
CA THR A 19 19.52 -4.53 -4.00
C THR A 19 18.07 -4.87 -4.34
N LEU A 20 17.31 -5.43 -3.41
CA LEU A 20 15.86 -5.59 -3.53
C LEU A 20 15.18 -4.26 -3.19
N ARG A 21 14.50 -3.66 -4.18
CA ARG A 21 13.84 -2.36 -4.07
C ARG A 21 12.35 -2.57 -3.91
N MET A 22 11.81 -2.14 -2.78
CA MET A 22 10.38 -2.04 -2.51
C MET A 22 9.89 -0.64 -2.89
N VAL A 23 8.81 -0.51 -3.65
CA VAL A 23 8.08 0.75 -3.82
C VAL A 23 6.82 0.77 -2.97
N THR A 24 6.54 1.95 -2.39
CA THR A 24 5.37 2.19 -1.56
C THR A 24 5.03 3.68 -1.50
N GLU A 25 3.82 4.02 -1.01
CA GLU A 25 3.44 5.35 -0.56
C GLU A 25 3.33 5.34 0.98
N PRO A 26 4.23 5.99 1.73
CA PRO A 26 4.29 5.84 3.18
C PRO A 26 3.29 6.73 3.94
N THR A 27 1.99 6.56 3.66
CA THR A 27 0.88 7.30 4.28
C THR A 27 -0.16 6.40 4.93
N PHE A 28 0.08 5.07 4.95
CA PHE A 28 -0.90 4.07 5.35
C PHE A 28 -0.48 3.25 6.60
N PRO A 29 -0.47 3.86 7.82
CA PRO A 29 -0.24 3.08 9.03
C PRO A 29 -1.39 2.06 9.29
N PRO A 30 -1.09 0.85 9.75
CA PRO A 30 0.20 0.34 10.22
C PRO A 30 1.08 -0.31 9.13
N TYR A 31 0.67 -0.29 7.86
CA TYR A 31 1.33 -1.03 6.79
C TYR A 31 2.62 -0.36 6.33
N GLU A 32 2.57 0.91 5.96
CA GLU A 32 3.72 1.74 5.58
C GLU A 32 3.47 3.20 5.94
N PHE A 33 4.38 3.76 6.73
CA PHE A 33 4.29 5.15 7.17
C PHE A 33 5.66 5.72 7.56
N LEU A 34 5.74 7.03 7.68
CA LEU A 34 6.96 7.70 8.08
C LEU A 34 7.10 7.73 9.60
N ARG A 35 8.24 7.22 10.11
CA ARG A 35 8.75 7.44 11.46
C ARG A 35 9.96 8.35 11.36
N GLY A 36 9.74 9.65 11.54
CA GLY A 36 10.75 10.66 11.22
C GLY A 36 11.06 10.67 9.72
N ARG A 37 12.26 10.19 9.34
CA ARG A 37 12.68 10.08 7.92
C ARG A 37 12.69 8.66 7.41
N GLU A 38 12.39 7.70 8.24
CA GLU A 38 12.40 6.27 7.91
C GLU A 38 10.98 5.81 7.55
N VAL A 39 10.85 5.04 6.47
CA VAL A 39 9.62 4.34 6.15
C VAL A 39 9.60 3.04 6.95
N VAL A 40 8.55 2.83 7.73
CA VAL A 40 8.35 1.67 8.60
C VAL A 40 6.95 1.11 8.42
N GLY A 41 6.71 -0.08 8.94
CA GLY A 41 5.39 -0.72 8.95
C GLY A 41 5.44 -2.18 8.55
N VAL A 42 4.28 -2.80 8.53
CA VAL A 42 4.12 -4.24 8.26
C VAL A 42 4.62 -4.62 6.87
N ASP A 43 4.30 -3.82 5.86
CA ASP A 43 4.72 -4.05 4.47
C ASP A 43 6.23 -3.94 4.31
N VAL A 44 6.85 -3.01 5.06
CA VAL A 44 8.31 -2.87 5.10
C VAL A 44 8.98 -4.10 5.73
N GLU A 45 8.44 -4.63 6.84
CA GLU A 45 8.97 -5.83 7.49
C GLU A 45 8.78 -7.08 6.63
N LEU A 46 7.63 -7.21 5.95
CA LEU A 46 7.41 -8.28 4.96
C LEU A 46 8.48 -8.23 3.86
N CYS A 47 8.72 -7.07 3.29
CA CYS A 47 9.70 -6.89 2.22
C CYS A 47 11.15 -7.06 2.70
N ARG A 48 11.46 -6.68 3.94
CA ARG A 48 12.77 -6.94 4.58
C ARG A 48 13.00 -8.45 4.74
N ALA A 49 12.00 -9.18 5.23
CA ALA A 49 12.08 -10.64 5.36
C ALA A 49 12.23 -11.34 3.99
N ILE A 50 11.60 -10.79 2.93
CA ILE A 50 11.80 -11.27 1.55
C ILE A 50 13.23 -11.01 1.10
N ALA A 51 13.78 -9.82 1.36
CA ALA A 51 15.16 -9.47 1.01
C ALA A 51 16.18 -10.41 1.70
N GLU A 52 15.98 -10.69 2.97
CA GLU A 52 16.78 -11.68 3.72
C GLU A 52 16.68 -13.08 3.09
N LYS A 53 15.47 -13.53 2.72
CA LYS A 53 15.24 -14.82 2.06
C LYS A 53 15.98 -14.96 0.73
N VAL A 54 16.06 -13.88 -0.06
CA VAL A 54 16.74 -13.87 -1.37
C VAL A 54 18.22 -13.45 -1.27
N GLY A 55 18.72 -13.16 -0.06
CA GLY A 55 20.13 -12.80 0.19
C GLY A 55 20.52 -11.44 -0.39
N LYS A 56 19.62 -10.46 -0.44
CA LYS A 56 19.87 -9.14 -1.02
C LYS A 56 19.77 -8.02 0.02
N PRO A 57 20.59 -6.96 -0.11
CA PRO A 57 20.31 -5.70 0.58
C PRO A 57 18.91 -5.20 0.27
N PHE A 58 18.32 -4.43 1.20
CA PHE A 58 16.94 -3.94 1.09
C PHE A 58 16.89 -2.41 1.02
N ARG A 59 16.03 -1.87 0.17
CA ARG A 59 15.80 -0.44 0.05
C ARG A 59 14.33 -0.14 -0.24
N VAL A 60 13.80 0.91 0.39
CA VAL A 60 12.47 1.46 0.12
C VAL A 60 12.57 2.63 -0.85
N VAL A 61 11.66 2.69 -1.80
CA VAL A 61 11.45 3.78 -2.76
C VAL A 61 10.05 4.34 -2.53
N SER A 62 9.95 5.61 -2.18
CA SER A 62 8.64 6.27 -1.95
C SER A 62 8.19 6.98 -3.22
N VAL A 63 6.92 6.81 -3.57
CA VAL A 63 6.23 7.48 -4.68
C VAL A 63 4.79 7.78 -4.27
N ASP A 64 4.07 8.59 -5.03
CA ASP A 64 2.62 8.74 -4.88
C ASP A 64 1.93 7.41 -5.30
N PHE A 65 0.76 7.09 -4.73
CA PHE A 65 0.12 5.78 -4.87
C PHE A 65 -0.16 5.39 -6.33
N ASP A 66 -0.61 6.33 -7.14
CA ASP A 66 -0.91 6.13 -8.57
C ASP A 66 0.33 5.74 -9.39
N ALA A 67 1.53 6.05 -8.91
CA ALA A 67 2.79 5.69 -9.55
C ALA A 67 3.36 4.33 -9.11
N VAL A 68 2.78 3.67 -8.10
CA VAL A 68 3.32 2.42 -7.50
C VAL A 68 3.44 1.30 -8.54
N ILE A 69 2.38 1.00 -9.27
CA ILE A 69 2.38 -0.05 -10.32
C ILE A 69 3.36 0.29 -11.43
N ALA A 70 3.38 1.55 -11.88
CA ALA A 70 4.29 2.00 -12.94
C ALA A 70 5.77 1.87 -12.53
N ALA A 71 6.11 2.08 -11.26
CA ALA A 71 7.46 1.91 -10.75
C ALA A 71 7.93 0.45 -10.81
N VAL A 72 7.04 -0.52 -10.55
CA VAL A 72 7.34 -1.95 -10.70
C VAL A 72 7.48 -2.32 -12.18
N VAL A 73 6.55 -1.91 -13.02
CA VAL A 73 6.55 -2.21 -14.46
C VAL A 73 7.80 -1.66 -15.14
N SER A 74 8.21 -0.43 -14.83
CA SER A 74 9.41 0.21 -15.39
C SER A 74 10.74 -0.33 -14.84
N GLY A 75 10.70 -1.14 -13.75
CA GLY A 75 11.90 -1.64 -13.10
C GLY A 75 12.60 -0.64 -12.18
N LYS A 76 11.97 0.48 -11.83
CA LYS A 76 12.42 1.37 -10.74
C LYS A 76 12.41 0.67 -9.39
N ALA A 77 11.47 -0.27 -9.21
CA ALA A 77 11.40 -1.16 -8.07
C ALA A 77 11.25 -2.60 -8.53
N ASP A 78 11.59 -3.54 -7.65
CA ASP A 78 11.50 -4.97 -7.92
C ASP A 78 10.15 -5.54 -7.47
N LEU A 79 9.58 -4.96 -6.43
CA LEU A 79 8.26 -5.29 -5.88
C LEU A 79 7.56 -4.06 -5.31
N ALA A 80 6.23 -4.14 -5.18
CA ALA A 80 5.39 -3.17 -4.49
C ALA A 80 4.65 -3.83 -3.33
N ALA A 81 4.73 -3.20 -2.17
CA ALA A 81 3.85 -3.45 -1.04
C ALA A 81 3.39 -2.08 -0.51
N ALA A 82 2.09 -1.83 -0.53
CA ALA A 82 1.49 -0.52 -0.31
C ALA A 82 0.00 -0.67 0.07
N GLY A 83 -0.34 -1.68 0.92
CA GLY A 83 -1.74 -2.04 1.08
C GLY A 83 -2.43 -2.30 -0.26
N LEU A 84 -1.72 -2.94 -1.20
CA LEU A 84 -2.12 -2.97 -2.60
C LEU A 84 -3.16 -4.06 -2.85
N THR A 85 -4.38 -3.65 -3.15
CA THR A 85 -5.48 -4.57 -3.49
C THR A 85 -5.22 -5.29 -4.81
N VAL A 86 -5.47 -6.60 -4.81
CA VAL A 86 -5.47 -7.43 -6.03
C VAL A 86 -6.69 -7.09 -6.87
N THR A 87 -6.49 -6.56 -8.08
CA THR A 87 -7.56 -6.33 -9.05
C THR A 87 -7.22 -6.94 -10.41
N GLU A 88 -8.24 -7.29 -11.20
CA GLU A 88 -8.04 -7.86 -12.54
C GLU A 88 -7.31 -6.88 -13.47
N ASP A 89 -7.51 -5.56 -13.30
CA ASP A 89 -6.79 -4.57 -14.10
C ASP A 89 -5.31 -4.50 -13.71
N ARG A 90 -4.99 -4.51 -12.43
CA ARG A 90 -3.60 -4.53 -11.97
C ARG A 90 -2.88 -5.81 -12.40
N LYS A 91 -3.56 -6.98 -12.39
CA LYS A 91 -3.02 -8.25 -12.90
C LYS A 91 -2.64 -8.22 -14.38
N LYS A 92 -3.19 -7.31 -15.17
CA LYS A 92 -2.75 -7.14 -16.57
C LYS A 92 -1.30 -6.66 -16.67
N SER A 93 -0.82 -5.90 -15.69
CA SER A 93 0.48 -5.24 -15.69
C SER A 93 1.52 -5.89 -14.79
N VAL A 94 1.11 -6.52 -13.68
CA VAL A 94 1.97 -7.13 -12.66
C VAL A 94 1.47 -8.52 -12.29
N ASP A 95 2.34 -9.32 -11.64
CA ASP A 95 1.95 -10.55 -10.96
C ASP A 95 1.82 -10.26 -9.46
N PHE A 96 0.86 -10.92 -8.79
CA PHE A 96 0.63 -10.78 -7.37
C PHE A 96 1.02 -12.04 -6.60
N SER A 97 1.51 -11.86 -5.39
CA SER A 97 1.68 -12.92 -4.41
C SER A 97 0.34 -13.48 -3.93
N ASP A 98 0.41 -14.54 -3.13
CA ASP A 98 -0.70 -14.91 -2.26
C ASP A 98 -1.09 -13.71 -1.38
N PRO A 99 -2.39 -13.49 -1.08
CA PRO A 99 -2.80 -12.38 -0.25
C PRO A 99 -2.31 -12.55 1.20
N TYR A 100 -1.90 -11.44 1.82
CA TYR A 100 -1.48 -11.46 3.23
C TYR A 100 -2.52 -10.89 4.19
N LEU A 101 -3.51 -10.14 3.68
CA LEU A 101 -4.60 -9.55 4.44
C LEU A 101 -5.90 -9.55 3.62
N THR A 102 -7.04 -9.64 4.31
CA THR A 102 -8.38 -9.36 3.77
C THR A 102 -8.95 -8.14 4.47
N THR A 103 -9.49 -7.20 3.71
CA THR A 103 -10.08 -5.93 4.15
C THR A 103 -11.26 -5.55 3.25
N GLY A 104 -11.57 -4.28 3.11
CA GLY A 104 -12.56 -3.76 2.17
C GLY A 104 -12.79 -2.27 2.35
N LEU A 105 -13.56 -1.70 1.43
CA LEU A 105 -13.91 -0.29 1.43
C LEU A 105 -15.07 -0.01 2.38
N VAL A 106 -15.06 1.20 2.94
CA VAL A 106 -16.14 1.77 3.74
C VAL A 106 -16.44 3.18 3.29
N VAL A 107 -17.60 3.69 3.68
CA VAL A 107 -17.97 5.10 3.53
C VAL A 107 -17.70 5.83 4.84
N ILE A 108 -16.95 6.93 4.79
CA ILE A 108 -16.86 7.91 5.87
C ILE A 108 -17.90 8.99 5.60
N TYR A 109 -18.74 9.28 6.57
CA TYR A 109 -19.81 10.26 6.46
C TYR A 109 -19.94 11.12 7.72
N ARG A 110 -20.57 12.30 7.60
CA ARG A 110 -20.96 13.12 8.75
C ARG A 110 -22.16 12.51 9.43
N LYS A 111 -22.14 12.35 10.75
CA LYS A 111 -23.28 11.79 11.54
C LYS A 111 -24.60 12.53 11.34
N THR A 112 -24.54 13.78 10.90
CA THR A 112 -25.73 14.59 10.56
C THR A 112 -26.34 14.22 9.20
N ASP A 113 -25.61 13.50 8.32
CA ASP A 113 -26.10 12.99 7.03
C ASP A 113 -25.60 11.54 6.84
N PRO A 114 -26.22 10.54 7.48
CA PRO A 114 -25.76 9.16 7.46
C PRO A 114 -25.82 8.54 6.04
N VAL A 115 -24.71 7.91 5.62
CA VAL A 115 -24.58 7.18 4.35
C VAL A 115 -24.04 5.79 4.66
N LEU A 116 -24.91 4.78 4.70
CA LEU A 116 -24.60 3.47 5.25
C LEU A 116 -24.21 2.43 4.19
N THR A 117 -24.43 2.71 2.91
CA THR A 117 -24.14 1.79 1.80
C THR A 117 -23.44 2.51 0.66
N GLY A 118 -22.70 1.76 -0.15
CA GLY A 118 -22.07 2.31 -1.34
C GLY A 118 -23.09 2.91 -2.32
N ALA A 119 -24.23 2.25 -2.52
CA ALA A 119 -25.29 2.73 -3.41
C ALA A 119 -25.90 4.09 -2.96
N ALA A 120 -25.90 4.38 -1.66
CA ALA A 120 -26.37 5.64 -1.11
C ALA A 120 -25.41 6.82 -1.36
N CYS A 121 -24.22 6.54 -1.93
CA CYS A 121 -23.28 7.58 -2.36
C CYS A 121 -23.65 8.20 -3.71
N ARG A 122 -24.58 7.60 -4.49
CA ARG A 122 -24.99 8.15 -5.79
C ARG A 122 -25.57 9.56 -5.65
N GLY A 123 -25.17 10.45 -6.55
CA GLY A 123 -25.55 11.87 -6.54
C GLY A 123 -24.83 12.70 -5.47
N LYS A 124 -23.93 12.13 -4.70
CA LYS A 124 -23.09 12.83 -3.72
C LYS A 124 -21.70 13.11 -4.29
N ARG A 125 -21.06 14.17 -3.83
CA ARG A 125 -19.64 14.43 -4.11
C ARG A 125 -18.80 13.45 -3.29
N VAL A 126 -18.26 12.42 -3.95
CA VAL A 126 -17.50 11.36 -3.30
C VAL A 126 -16.01 11.68 -3.36
N GLY A 127 -15.38 11.90 -2.21
CA GLY A 127 -13.93 12.04 -2.09
C GLY A 127 -13.24 10.68 -2.06
N VAL A 128 -12.13 10.56 -2.79
CA VAL A 128 -11.28 9.35 -2.83
C VAL A 128 -9.82 9.73 -2.99
N GLN A 129 -8.90 8.84 -2.62
CA GLN A 129 -7.53 8.95 -3.10
C GLN A 129 -7.45 8.46 -4.55
N GLY A 130 -6.79 9.23 -5.42
CA GLY A 130 -6.65 8.89 -6.84
C GLY A 130 -5.88 7.59 -7.08
N GLY A 131 -6.33 6.78 -8.06
CA GLY A 131 -5.68 5.51 -8.45
C GLY A 131 -5.93 4.33 -7.52
N THR A 132 -6.77 4.49 -6.48
CA THR A 132 -7.15 3.42 -5.55
C THR A 132 -8.37 2.63 -6.05
N THR A 133 -8.69 1.53 -5.38
CA THR A 133 -9.95 0.79 -5.61
C THR A 133 -11.17 1.59 -5.23
N SER A 134 -11.05 2.57 -4.33
CA SER A 134 -12.13 3.53 -4.03
C SER A 134 -12.46 4.40 -5.24
N ASP A 135 -11.43 4.89 -5.96
CA ASP A 135 -11.60 5.65 -7.20
C ASP A 135 -12.27 4.78 -8.27
N GLU A 136 -11.76 3.54 -8.46
CA GLU A 136 -12.37 2.57 -9.38
C GLU A 136 -13.83 2.26 -9.03
N TYR A 137 -14.15 2.12 -7.73
CA TYR A 137 -15.51 1.84 -7.25
C TYR A 137 -16.48 2.96 -7.63
N VAL A 138 -16.12 4.22 -7.42
CA VAL A 138 -16.98 5.37 -7.79
C VAL A 138 -17.26 5.39 -9.29
N VAL A 139 -16.21 5.20 -10.11
CA VAL A 139 -16.35 5.24 -11.57
C VAL A 139 -17.17 4.04 -12.08
N ARG A 140 -16.92 2.83 -11.59
CA ARG A 140 -17.48 1.59 -12.18
C ARG A 140 -18.80 1.19 -11.57
N GLU A 141 -18.95 1.31 -10.24
CA GLU A 141 -20.13 0.82 -9.53
C GLU A 141 -21.18 1.92 -9.34
N LEU A 142 -20.73 3.17 -9.12
CA LEU A 142 -21.64 4.29 -8.98
C LEU A 142 -21.93 4.98 -10.31
N HIS A 143 -21.06 4.83 -11.32
CA HIS A 143 -21.09 5.51 -12.63
C HIS A 143 -21.00 7.03 -12.49
N GLU A 144 -20.14 7.50 -11.58
CA GLU A 144 -19.95 8.90 -11.27
C GLU A 144 -18.47 9.30 -11.31
N GLU A 145 -18.19 10.60 -11.32
CA GLU A 145 -16.84 11.16 -11.29
C GLU A 145 -16.49 11.51 -9.83
N PRO A 146 -15.45 10.89 -9.23
CA PRO A 146 -15.04 11.19 -7.86
C PRO A 146 -14.23 12.48 -7.76
N GLU A 147 -14.27 13.10 -6.58
CA GLU A 147 -13.35 14.16 -6.17
C GLU A 147 -12.03 13.53 -5.74
N ARG A 148 -11.01 13.57 -6.60
CA ARG A 148 -9.71 12.92 -6.36
C ARG A 148 -8.80 13.79 -5.52
N TYR A 149 -8.24 13.20 -4.47
CA TYR A 149 -7.24 13.80 -3.58
C TYR A 149 -5.94 13.01 -3.66
N ARG A 150 -4.83 13.59 -3.17
CA ARG A 150 -3.54 12.89 -3.12
C ARG A 150 -3.49 11.80 -2.05
N SER A 151 -4.30 11.96 -0.98
CA SER A 151 -4.39 10.98 0.09
C SER A 151 -5.79 10.93 0.68
N ASP A 152 -6.14 9.82 1.35
CA ASP A 152 -7.40 9.70 2.08
C ASP A 152 -7.51 10.72 3.23
N ALA A 153 -6.39 11.10 3.84
CA ALA A 153 -6.38 12.15 4.86
C ALA A 153 -6.82 13.51 4.28
N GLU A 154 -6.36 13.87 3.08
CA GLU A 154 -6.83 15.08 2.39
C GLU A 154 -8.32 15.00 2.04
N ALA A 155 -8.80 13.83 1.59
CA ALA A 155 -10.22 13.60 1.32
C ALA A 155 -11.07 13.80 2.60
N VAL A 156 -10.61 13.28 3.75
CA VAL A 156 -11.31 13.48 5.04
C VAL A 156 -11.31 14.95 5.47
N VAL A 157 -10.23 15.69 5.27
CA VAL A 157 -10.19 17.15 5.50
C VAL A 157 -11.19 17.86 4.58
N ALA A 158 -11.31 17.43 3.32
CA ALA A 158 -12.30 17.97 2.38
C ALA A 158 -13.74 17.66 2.81
N LEU A 159 -14.00 16.45 3.33
CA LEU A 159 -15.30 16.08 3.91
C LEU A 159 -15.67 16.99 5.09
N LYS A 160 -14.74 17.23 6.01
CA LYS A 160 -14.97 18.17 7.13
C LYS A 160 -15.26 19.59 6.65
N GLY A 161 -14.56 20.03 5.62
CA GLY A 161 -14.72 21.35 5.01
C GLY A 161 -15.93 21.49 4.07
N GLY A 162 -16.73 20.41 3.89
CA GLY A 162 -17.91 20.42 3.00
C GLY A 162 -17.58 20.47 1.50
N ARG A 163 -16.32 20.19 1.11
CA ARG A 163 -15.92 20.10 -0.31
C ARG A 163 -16.35 18.79 -0.96
N CYS A 164 -16.50 17.72 -0.16
CA CYS A 164 -17.20 16.49 -0.56
C CYS A 164 -18.24 16.14 0.49
N ASP A 165 -19.13 15.21 0.17
CA ASP A 165 -20.27 14.82 1.01
C ASP A 165 -19.96 13.54 1.77
N VAL A 166 -19.18 12.64 1.17
CA VAL A 166 -18.70 11.39 1.74
C VAL A 166 -17.26 11.13 1.25
N VAL A 167 -16.55 10.23 1.94
CA VAL A 167 -15.27 9.68 1.47
C VAL A 167 -15.40 8.16 1.41
N ILE A 168 -14.91 7.53 0.35
CA ILE A 168 -14.76 6.08 0.27
C ILE A 168 -13.28 5.76 0.35
N CYS A 169 -12.89 4.91 1.30
CA CYS A 169 -11.52 4.43 1.44
C CYS A 169 -11.48 3.09 2.19
N ASP A 170 -10.29 2.51 2.31
CA ASP A 170 -10.08 1.28 3.08
C ASP A 170 -10.48 1.43 4.56
N LEU A 171 -11.02 0.36 5.13
CA LEU A 171 -11.49 0.33 6.52
C LEU A 171 -10.42 0.73 7.53
N VAL A 172 -9.17 0.25 7.36
CA VAL A 172 -8.09 0.53 8.32
C VAL A 172 -7.68 2.00 8.23
N LEU A 173 -7.55 2.54 7.01
CA LEU A 173 -7.33 3.97 6.78
C LEU A 173 -8.48 4.81 7.33
N ALA A 174 -9.72 4.44 7.03
CA ALA A 174 -10.90 5.16 7.51
C ALA A 174 -10.89 5.30 9.04
N ARG A 175 -10.67 4.19 9.75
CA ARG A 175 -10.57 4.19 11.23
C ARG A 175 -9.46 5.10 11.73
N ASN A 176 -8.33 5.09 11.03
CA ASN A 176 -7.20 5.94 11.35
C ASN A 176 -7.49 7.42 11.10
N CYS A 177 -8.11 7.74 9.95
CA CYS A 177 -8.36 9.12 9.55
C CYS A 177 -9.42 9.82 10.43
N ILE A 178 -10.46 9.08 10.89
CA ILE A 178 -11.53 9.69 11.70
C ILE A 178 -11.30 9.64 13.21
N ARG A 179 -10.19 9.05 13.66
CA ARG A 179 -9.85 9.02 15.08
C ARG A 179 -9.78 10.43 15.66
N GLY A 180 -10.48 10.68 16.76
CA GLY A 180 -10.60 12.01 17.35
C GLY A 180 -11.56 12.95 16.63
N MET A 181 -12.35 12.45 15.67
CA MET A 181 -13.37 13.19 14.94
C MET A 181 -14.76 12.66 15.24
N PRO A 182 -15.36 13.03 16.42
CA PRO A 182 -16.63 12.46 16.87
C PRO A 182 -17.82 12.79 15.96
N GLU A 183 -17.67 13.78 15.09
CA GLU A 183 -18.68 14.18 14.09
C GLU A 183 -18.76 13.25 12.89
N LEU A 184 -17.75 12.42 12.66
CA LEU A 184 -17.70 11.46 11.57
C LEU A 184 -18.04 10.04 12.02
N ALA A 185 -18.49 9.21 11.08
CA ALA A 185 -18.76 7.79 11.30
C ALA A 185 -18.44 6.98 10.04
N LEU A 186 -18.44 5.65 10.19
CA LEU A 186 -18.18 4.70 9.11
C LEU A 186 -19.42 3.87 8.84
N SER A 187 -19.61 3.49 7.57
CA SER A 187 -20.54 2.44 7.17
C SER A 187 -19.99 1.05 7.55
N ASP A 188 -20.78 0.01 7.34
CA ASP A 188 -20.27 -1.35 7.16
C ASP A 188 -19.42 -1.45 5.88
N LEU A 189 -18.71 -2.57 5.72
CA LEU A 189 -17.95 -2.84 4.50
C LEU A 189 -18.86 -2.83 3.27
N ILE A 190 -18.46 -2.10 2.24
CA ILE A 190 -19.15 -2.05 0.95
C ILE A 190 -18.49 -2.95 -0.11
N THR A 191 -17.24 -3.38 0.12
CA THR A 191 -16.51 -4.37 -0.68
C THR A 191 -15.77 -5.36 0.23
N THR A 192 -15.23 -6.43 -0.39
CA THR A 192 -14.21 -7.29 0.22
C THR A 192 -12.99 -7.27 -0.69
N GLU A 193 -11.82 -7.00 -0.12
CA GLU A 193 -10.57 -6.82 -0.84
C GLU A 193 -9.43 -7.62 -0.21
N GLU A 194 -8.46 -8.00 -1.03
CA GLU A 194 -7.28 -8.74 -0.60
C GLU A 194 -6.01 -7.95 -0.92
N TYR A 195 -5.14 -7.75 0.08
CA TYR A 195 -3.83 -7.15 -0.12
C TYR A 195 -2.78 -8.20 -0.45
N ALA A 196 -1.99 -7.91 -1.49
CA ALA A 196 -0.88 -8.76 -1.90
C ALA A 196 0.33 -7.91 -2.37
N ILE A 197 1.48 -8.55 -2.45
CA ILE A 197 2.71 -7.94 -2.94
C ILE A 197 2.75 -8.10 -4.46
N ALA A 198 2.92 -6.99 -5.17
CA ALA A 198 3.03 -7.00 -6.62
C ALA A 198 4.49 -7.07 -7.07
N VAL A 199 4.75 -7.83 -8.13
CA VAL A 199 6.05 -7.94 -8.81
C VAL A 199 5.88 -7.75 -10.31
N ARG A 200 6.95 -7.32 -10.98
CA ARG A 200 6.93 -7.27 -12.44
C ARG A 200 6.73 -8.66 -13.02
N LYS A 201 5.93 -8.76 -14.09
CA LYS A 201 5.72 -10.01 -14.83
C LYS A 201 7.02 -10.68 -15.25
N GLY A 202 7.01 -12.02 -15.24
CA GLY A 202 8.16 -12.82 -15.62
C GLY A 202 9.24 -12.96 -14.55
N ARG A 203 8.89 -12.77 -13.26
CA ARG A 203 9.79 -12.96 -12.11
C ARG A 203 9.32 -14.12 -11.20
N PRO A 204 9.15 -15.35 -11.73
CA PRO A 204 8.55 -16.46 -10.98
C PRO A 204 9.36 -16.87 -9.73
N GLU A 205 10.69 -16.72 -9.77
CA GLU A 205 11.55 -17.05 -8.62
C GLU A 205 11.35 -16.06 -7.46
N LEU A 206 11.27 -14.76 -7.77
CA LEU A 206 10.98 -13.75 -6.76
C LEU A 206 9.58 -13.95 -6.18
N LEU A 207 8.58 -14.20 -7.03
CA LEU A 207 7.21 -14.46 -6.60
C LEU A 207 7.12 -15.70 -5.68
N ARG A 208 7.86 -16.76 -6.00
CA ARG A 208 7.93 -17.95 -5.14
C ARG A 208 8.56 -17.62 -3.79
N ALA A 209 9.68 -16.89 -3.76
CA ALA A 209 10.33 -16.47 -2.53
C ALA A 209 9.42 -15.61 -1.65
N ILE A 210 8.62 -14.71 -2.26
CA ILE A 210 7.60 -13.92 -1.58
C ILE A 210 6.56 -14.82 -0.93
N ASN A 211 5.94 -15.75 -1.67
CA ASN A 211 4.91 -16.63 -1.16
C ASN A 211 5.42 -17.55 -0.04
N GLU A 212 6.63 -18.09 -0.17
CA GLU A 212 7.28 -18.85 0.90
C GLU A 212 7.51 -18.01 2.16
N THR A 213 7.92 -16.74 2.00
CA THR A 213 8.11 -15.81 3.12
C THR A 213 6.78 -15.50 3.79
N LEU A 214 5.74 -15.17 3.00
CA LEU A 214 4.40 -14.90 3.53
C LEU A 214 3.86 -16.10 4.32
N LYS A 215 4.02 -17.32 3.80
CA LYS A 215 3.64 -18.54 4.51
C LYS A 215 4.39 -18.70 5.83
N ALA A 216 5.70 -18.45 5.85
CA ALA A 216 6.53 -18.56 7.04
C ALA A 216 6.12 -17.54 8.12
N VAL A 217 6.00 -16.24 7.74
CA VAL A 217 5.67 -15.16 8.70
C VAL A 217 4.25 -15.26 9.26
N LYS A 218 3.31 -15.84 8.47
CA LYS A 218 1.97 -16.18 8.97
C LYS A 218 2.03 -17.31 9.98
N SER A 219 2.75 -18.40 9.65
CA SER A 219 2.79 -19.60 10.49
C SER A 219 3.54 -19.42 11.80
N ASP A 220 4.60 -18.59 11.84
CA ASP A 220 5.40 -18.31 13.04
C ASP A 220 4.89 -17.10 13.84
N GLY A 221 3.79 -16.48 13.40
CA GLY A 221 3.12 -15.39 14.07
C GLY A 221 3.82 -14.03 13.94
N ARG A 222 4.88 -13.88 13.13
CA ARG A 222 5.54 -12.58 12.90
C ARG A 222 4.57 -11.56 12.35
N LEU A 223 3.75 -11.93 11.37
CA LEU A 223 2.78 -11.02 10.78
C LEU A 223 1.87 -10.38 11.84
N ASN A 224 1.30 -11.19 12.73
CA ASN A 224 0.42 -10.70 13.80
C ASN A 224 1.18 -9.81 14.81
N ARG A 225 2.43 -10.14 15.13
CA ARG A 225 3.27 -9.31 16.01
C ARG A 225 3.56 -7.95 15.37
N TRP A 226 3.93 -7.91 14.09
CA TRP A 226 4.14 -6.66 13.37
C TRP A 226 2.87 -5.82 13.28
N MET A 227 1.73 -6.44 12.97
CA MET A 227 0.44 -5.74 12.96
C MET A 227 0.14 -5.08 14.31
N ALA A 228 0.29 -5.81 15.40
CA ALA A 228 0.05 -5.26 16.74
C ALA A 228 1.06 -4.16 17.11
N GLN A 229 2.34 -4.35 16.80
CA GLN A 229 3.42 -3.41 17.07
C GLN A 229 3.19 -2.08 16.35
N TYR A 230 2.99 -2.13 15.03
CA TYR A 230 2.88 -0.92 14.20
C TYR A 230 1.52 -0.22 14.35
N ALA A 231 0.45 -0.95 14.69
CA ALA A 231 -0.81 -0.35 15.09
C ALA A 231 -0.65 0.48 16.37
N ALA A 232 -0.01 -0.09 17.41
CA ALA A 232 0.27 0.62 18.65
C ALA A 232 1.24 1.81 18.47
N GLU A 233 2.19 1.70 17.53
CA GLU A 233 3.10 2.80 17.19
C GLU A 233 2.37 3.94 16.49
N ALA A 234 1.55 3.62 15.49
CA ALA A 234 0.73 4.60 14.79
C ALA A 234 -0.22 5.35 15.73
N ASP A 235 -0.73 4.66 16.76
CA ASP A 235 -1.57 5.28 17.77
C ASP A 235 -0.81 6.33 18.60
N ARG A 236 0.42 6.00 19.06
CA ARG A 236 1.27 6.94 19.83
C ARG A 236 1.75 8.15 19.04
N MET A 237 1.92 8.04 17.74
CA MET A 237 2.38 9.16 16.90
C MET A 237 1.32 10.26 16.72
N ARG A 238 0.08 10.01 17.15
CA ARG A 238 -1.08 10.93 17.02
C ARG A 238 -1.47 11.57 18.33
N GLU A 239 -0.88 11.14 19.46
CA GLU A 239 -0.98 11.76 20.78
C GLU A 239 -0.02 12.96 20.91
#